data_9443ee8400825e8e56c34f9af20dec26
#
_entry.id   9443ee8400825e8e56c34f9af20dec26
#
_cell.length_a   1.000
_cell.length_b   1.000
_cell.length_c   1.000
_cell.angle_alpha   90.00
_cell.angle_beta   90.00
_cell.angle_gamma   90.00
#
_symmetry.space_group_name_H-M   'P 1'
#
loop_
_entity.id
_entity.type
_entity.pdbx_description
1 polymer ?
#
loop_
_entity_poly.entity_id
_entity_poly.type
_entity_poly.pdbx_seq_one_letter_code
_entity_poly.pdbx_strand_id
1 'polypeptide(L)'
;SLKSGVSNAFTLFAPRRMGKTQFLTNDIAPAAEKNGFNVFYFSFMDNKDSASTAQFFHEALHRFALETRTGNGVKTFFGSLTKIDVLGVGLERETPPRDLPGISEIIAYIAADSRPTLLLLDEAQELARLPNTEGMIRSLRTGLDINQSRVKTLFTGSSTNGLRAMFNDIKAPFFHFSHALDFPTLGQDFIDFLAGVYHDRTGQQLDSEKFYAIFEQFNK
;
A
#
# COMPACT_ATOMS: atom_id res chain seq x y z
N SER A 1 12.42 -9.23 9.06
CA SER A 1 12.77 -7.87 8.62
C SER A 1 12.96 -7.86 7.10
N LEU A 2 12.51 -6.79 6.44
CA LEU A 2 12.64 -6.63 4.97
C LEU A 2 14.10 -6.67 4.49
N LYS A 3 15.05 -6.31 5.35
CA LYS A 3 16.50 -6.37 5.05
C LYS A 3 17.09 -7.76 5.20
N SER A 4 16.48 -8.66 5.98
CA SER A 4 17.03 -9.98 6.27
C SER A 4 16.81 -11.05 5.18
N GLY A 5 16.13 -10.71 4.09
CA GLY A 5 15.93 -11.62 2.96
C GLY A 5 14.95 -12.77 3.18
N VAL A 6 14.31 -12.85 4.34
CA VAL A 6 13.43 -13.97 4.71
C VAL A 6 12.10 -13.94 3.98
N SER A 7 11.62 -12.75 3.58
CA SER A 7 10.43 -12.62 2.74
C SER A 7 10.48 -11.33 1.94
N ASN A 8 9.92 -11.35 0.74
CA ASN A 8 9.95 -10.25 -0.21
C ASN A 8 8.58 -9.58 -0.39
N ALA A 9 7.52 -10.27 0.01
CA ALA A 9 6.16 -9.76 -0.04
C ALA A 9 5.40 -10.13 1.22
N PHE A 10 4.62 -9.19 1.72
CA PHE A 10 3.74 -9.34 2.86
C PHE A 10 2.32 -8.92 2.51
N THR A 11 1.37 -9.51 3.16
CA THR A 11 -0.05 -9.16 3.05
C THR A 11 -0.60 -8.88 4.43
N LEU A 12 -1.17 -7.70 4.62
CA LEU A 12 -1.74 -7.24 5.87
C LEU A 12 -3.27 -7.24 5.79
N PHE A 13 -3.88 -8.12 6.57
CA PHE A 13 -5.33 -8.24 6.63
C PHE A 13 -5.87 -7.53 7.87
N ALA A 14 -6.83 -6.63 7.66
CA ALA A 14 -7.61 -6.09 8.75
C ALA A 14 -8.94 -5.54 8.23
N PRO A 15 -10.02 -5.56 9.03
CA PRO A 15 -11.28 -4.93 8.68
C PRO A 15 -11.12 -3.47 8.26
N ARG A 16 -12.19 -2.91 7.67
CA ARG A 16 -12.23 -1.48 7.35
C ARG A 16 -12.11 -0.65 8.64
N ARG A 17 -11.55 0.55 8.52
CA ARG A 17 -11.39 1.52 9.62
C ARG A 17 -10.42 1.11 10.74
N MET A 18 -9.62 0.07 10.54
CA MET A 18 -8.57 -0.34 11.49
C MET A 18 -7.26 0.46 11.36
N GLY A 19 -7.22 1.53 10.58
CA GLY A 19 -6.04 2.37 10.45
C GLY A 19 -4.95 1.87 9.49
N LYS A 20 -5.22 0.85 8.64
CA LYS A 20 -4.22 0.30 7.70
C LYS A 20 -3.52 1.37 6.85
N THR A 21 -4.30 2.23 6.21
CA THR A 21 -3.78 3.31 5.38
C THR A 21 -2.88 4.26 6.18
N GLN A 22 -3.30 4.64 7.39
CA GLN A 22 -2.51 5.50 8.29
C GLN A 22 -1.19 4.79 8.67
N PHE A 23 -1.24 3.52 9.00
CA PHE A 23 -0.07 2.72 9.31
C PHE A 23 0.91 2.65 8.11
N LEU A 24 0.40 2.46 6.89
CA LEU A 24 1.25 2.47 5.70
C LEU A 24 1.93 3.82 5.49
N THR A 25 1.18 4.92 5.62
CA THR A 25 1.65 6.25 5.24
C THR A 25 2.42 6.96 6.34
N ASN A 26 2.08 6.74 7.61
CA ASN A 26 2.66 7.47 8.74
C ASN A 26 3.75 6.68 9.49
N ASP A 27 3.73 5.34 9.38
CA ASP A 27 4.70 4.49 10.09
C ASP A 27 5.63 3.77 9.12
N ILE A 28 5.06 2.99 8.17
CA ILE A 28 5.87 2.14 7.29
C ILE A 28 6.64 2.97 6.25
N ALA A 29 6.00 3.91 5.57
CA ALA A 29 6.67 4.72 4.54
C ALA A 29 7.84 5.52 5.14
N PRO A 30 7.68 6.32 6.22
CA PRO A 30 8.80 7.04 6.82
C PRO A 30 9.90 6.12 7.37
N ALA A 31 9.54 4.97 7.93
CA ALA A 31 10.52 4.00 8.40
C ALA A 31 11.33 3.39 7.24
N ALA A 32 10.69 3.12 6.11
CA ALA A 32 11.38 2.62 4.91
C ALA A 32 12.32 3.67 4.33
N GLU A 33 11.89 4.91 4.22
CA GLU A 33 12.72 6.04 3.77
C GLU A 33 13.97 6.21 4.63
N LYS A 34 13.79 6.23 5.96
CA LYS A 34 14.89 6.31 6.93
C LYS A 34 15.88 5.16 6.78
N ASN A 35 15.42 4.01 6.27
CA ASN A 35 16.25 2.85 5.98
C ASN A 35 16.80 2.80 4.55
N GLY A 36 16.65 3.87 3.77
CA GLY A 36 17.22 4.04 2.44
C GLY A 36 16.44 3.38 1.30
N PHE A 37 15.14 3.06 1.52
CA PHE A 37 14.26 2.57 0.48
C PHE A 37 13.62 3.75 -0.28
N ASN A 38 13.51 3.62 -1.59
CA ASN A 38 12.49 4.36 -2.32
C ASN A 38 11.11 3.79 -1.97
N VAL A 39 10.10 4.63 -1.84
CA VAL A 39 8.76 4.21 -1.45
C VAL A 39 7.74 4.62 -2.49
N PHE A 40 6.96 3.66 -2.95
CA PHE A 40 5.79 3.87 -3.80
C PHE A 40 4.55 3.45 -3.04
N TYR A 41 3.59 4.35 -2.87
CA TYR A 41 2.28 4.06 -2.30
C TYR A 41 1.19 4.26 -3.36
N PHE A 42 0.26 3.30 -3.44
CA PHE A 42 -0.91 3.39 -4.28
C PHE A 42 -2.12 2.72 -3.62
N SER A 43 -3.27 3.41 -3.63
CA SER A 43 -4.56 2.87 -3.17
C SER A 43 -5.48 2.56 -4.36
N PHE A 44 -5.97 1.33 -4.41
CA PHE A 44 -6.91 0.91 -5.45
C PHE A 44 -8.36 1.33 -5.16
N MET A 45 -8.65 1.92 -3.98
CA MET A 45 -10.00 2.38 -3.61
C MET A 45 -10.33 3.80 -4.03
N ASP A 46 -9.34 4.62 -4.37
CA ASP A 46 -9.54 6.07 -4.53
C ASP A 46 -10.22 6.48 -5.85
N ASN A 47 -10.66 5.52 -6.66
CA ASN A 47 -11.22 5.80 -7.98
C ASN A 47 -12.72 5.49 -8.08
N LYS A 48 -13.48 6.47 -8.59
CA LYS A 48 -14.90 6.31 -8.90
C LYS A 48 -15.15 5.50 -10.19
N ASP A 49 -14.15 5.39 -11.04
CA ASP A 49 -14.22 4.68 -12.32
C ASP A 49 -13.21 3.53 -12.34
N SER A 50 -13.74 2.30 -12.35
CA SER A 50 -12.96 1.08 -12.30
C SER A 50 -12.04 0.88 -13.53
N ALA A 51 -12.44 1.34 -14.70
CA ALA A 51 -11.66 1.19 -15.93
C ALA A 51 -10.39 2.05 -15.91
N SER A 52 -10.44 3.19 -15.23
CA SER A 52 -9.32 4.12 -15.14
C SER A 52 -8.30 3.73 -14.05
N THR A 53 -8.71 3.02 -12.99
CA THR A 53 -7.82 2.69 -11.86
C THR A 53 -6.60 1.87 -12.28
N ALA A 54 -6.78 0.87 -13.15
CA ALA A 54 -5.69 0.06 -13.66
C ALA A 54 -4.69 0.90 -14.49
N GLN A 55 -5.20 1.79 -15.31
CA GLN A 55 -4.41 2.72 -16.09
C GLN A 55 -3.66 3.70 -15.20
N PHE A 56 -4.32 4.30 -14.22
CA PHE A 56 -3.69 5.20 -13.26
C PHE A 56 -2.57 4.54 -12.45
N PHE A 57 -2.77 3.30 -12.04
CA PHE A 57 -1.71 2.54 -11.38
C PHE A 57 -0.50 2.36 -12.29
N HIS A 58 -0.73 1.99 -13.55
CA HIS A 58 0.33 1.79 -14.54
C HIS A 58 1.11 3.11 -14.79
N GLU A 59 0.40 4.21 -15.01
CA GLU A 59 0.99 5.54 -15.21
C GLU A 59 1.75 6.03 -13.97
N ALA A 60 1.18 5.85 -12.78
CA ALA A 60 1.81 6.22 -11.52
C ALA A 60 3.11 5.44 -11.28
N LEU A 61 3.10 4.13 -11.55
CA LEU A 61 4.27 3.29 -11.39
C LEU A 61 5.37 3.66 -12.41
N HIS A 62 4.99 3.96 -13.65
CA HIS A 62 5.93 4.43 -14.67
C HIS A 62 6.56 5.77 -14.29
N ARG A 63 5.76 6.75 -13.83
CA ARG A 63 6.25 8.04 -13.36
C ARG A 63 7.25 7.86 -12.21
N PHE A 64 6.91 7.06 -11.22
CA PHE A 64 7.80 6.75 -10.11
C PHE A 64 9.12 6.15 -10.59
N ALA A 65 9.09 5.25 -11.56
CA ALA A 65 10.29 4.66 -12.15
C ALA A 65 11.20 5.71 -12.81
N LEU A 66 10.63 6.72 -13.47
CA LEU A 66 11.39 7.82 -14.03
C LEU A 66 12.01 8.72 -12.97
N GLU A 67 11.24 9.03 -11.91
CA GLU A 67 11.69 9.87 -10.80
C GLU A 67 12.82 9.24 -9.99
N THR A 68 12.81 7.93 -9.78
CA THR A 68 13.86 7.24 -9.03
C THR A 68 15.24 7.37 -9.72
N ARG A 69 15.29 7.40 -11.04
CA ARG A 69 16.55 7.49 -11.79
C ARG A 69 17.10 8.90 -11.96
N THR A 70 16.25 9.92 -11.93
CA THR A 70 16.67 11.31 -12.23
C THR A 70 17.10 12.09 -10.99
N GLY A 71 16.98 11.54 -9.79
CA GLY A 71 17.18 12.28 -8.55
C GLY A 71 18.22 11.72 -7.61
N ASN A 72 18.96 12.62 -6.96
CA ASN A 72 19.81 12.30 -5.82
C ASN A 72 18.93 12.22 -4.56
N GLY A 73 18.95 11.08 -3.87
CA GLY A 73 18.22 10.88 -2.61
C GLY A 73 17.09 9.85 -2.70
N VAL A 74 16.50 9.53 -1.53
CA VAL A 74 15.33 8.66 -1.42
C VAL A 74 14.14 9.35 -2.05
N LYS A 75 13.34 8.62 -2.80
CA LYS A 75 12.10 9.09 -3.43
C LYS A 75 10.90 8.44 -2.79
N THR A 76 9.91 9.25 -2.49
CA THR A 76 8.62 8.79 -2.00
C THR A 76 7.54 9.32 -2.91
N PHE A 77 6.74 8.43 -3.42
CA PHE A 77 5.63 8.72 -4.30
C PHE A 77 4.32 8.22 -3.67
N PHE A 78 3.39 9.12 -3.49
CA PHE A 78 2.03 8.80 -3.06
C PHE A 78 1.09 8.94 -4.26
N GLY A 79 0.80 7.83 -4.92
CA GLY A 79 -0.18 7.75 -6.00
C GLY A 79 -1.58 7.62 -5.42
N SER A 80 -2.21 8.75 -5.10
CA SER A 80 -3.66 8.83 -4.92
C SER A 80 -4.16 10.03 -5.70
N LEU A 81 -5.31 9.90 -6.36
CA LEU A 81 -5.93 10.99 -7.14
C LEU A 81 -6.24 12.22 -6.28
N THR A 82 -6.54 12.04 -5.00
CA THR A 82 -6.89 13.12 -4.07
C THR A 82 -5.70 13.98 -3.66
N LYS A 83 -4.47 13.49 -3.71
CA LYS A 83 -3.27 14.27 -3.34
C LYS A 83 -2.62 14.97 -4.53
N ILE A 84 -2.83 14.50 -5.73
CA ILE A 84 -2.34 15.15 -6.95
C ILE A 84 -3.03 16.49 -7.17
N ASP A 85 -4.32 16.58 -6.85
CA ASP A 85 -5.09 17.81 -6.94
C ASP A 85 -4.75 18.83 -5.80
N VAL A 86 -4.34 18.35 -4.63
CA VAL A 86 -4.06 19.21 -3.46
C VAL A 86 -2.68 19.88 -3.52
N LEU A 87 -1.73 19.33 -4.23
CA LEU A 87 -0.38 19.92 -4.39
C LEU A 87 -0.29 20.96 -5.51
N GLY A 88 -1.41 21.33 -6.16
CA GLY A 88 -1.46 22.43 -7.12
C GLY A 88 -0.62 22.24 -8.38
N VAL A 89 -0.10 21.05 -8.60
CA VAL A 89 0.46 20.67 -9.90
C VAL A 89 -0.72 20.22 -10.73
N GLY A 90 -1.41 21.18 -11.36
CA GLY A 90 -2.40 20.92 -12.39
C GLY A 90 -1.76 20.05 -13.44
N LEU A 91 -2.01 18.76 -13.35
CA LEU A 91 -1.74 17.85 -14.45
C LEU A 91 -2.77 18.20 -15.52
N GLU A 92 -2.38 19.08 -16.47
CA GLU A 92 -2.99 19.00 -17.79
C GLU A 92 -3.00 17.52 -18.14
N ARG A 93 -4.18 16.99 -18.45
CA ARG A 93 -4.37 15.65 -18.99
C ARG A 93 -3.62 15.57 -20.32
N GLU A 94 -2.31 15.41 -20.23
CA GLU A 94 -1.60 14.90 -21.38
C GLU A 94 -2.19 13.51 -21.66
N THR A 95 -2.65 13.34 -22.88
CA THR A 95 -3.10 12.02 -23.38
C THR A 95 -2.02 11.01 -23.02
N PRO A 96 -2.36 9.91 -22.33
CA PRO A 96 -1.36 8.94 -21.92
C PRO A 96 -0.55 8.51 -23.13
N PRO A 97 0.77 8.36 -23.00
CA PRO A 97 1.59 7.85 -24.07
C PRO A 97 0.99 6.51 -24.52
N ARG A 98 0.76 6.37 -25.83
CA ARG A 98 0.05 5.20 -26.41
C ARG A 98 0.75 3.86 -26.15
N ASP A 99 2.05 3.88 -25.74
CA ASP A 99 2.87 2.69 -25.52
C ASP A 99 3.65 2.81 -24.20
N LEU A 100 2.97 2.63 -23.06
CA LEU A 100 3.69 2.45 -21.79
C LEU A 100 4.37 1.08 -21.77
N PRO A 101 5.61 0.97 -21.23
CA PRO A 101 6.25 -0.32 -20.99
C PRO A 101 5.38 -1.23 -20.13
N GLY A 102 5.49 -2.52 -20.27
CA GLY A 102 4.78 -3.49 -19.43
C GLY A 102 5.14 -3.30 -17.94
N ILE A 103 4.19 -3.62 -17.03
CA ILE A 103 4.43 -3.45 -15.59
C ILE A 103 5.67 -4.22 -15.12
N SER A 104 5.92 -5.43 -15.63
CA SER A 104 7.13 -6.19 -15.31
C SER A 104 8.42 -5.48 -15.75
N GLU A 105 8.39 -4.80 -16.89
CA GLU A 105 9.52 -4.00 -17.39
C GLU A 105 9.75 -2.76 -16.53
N ILE A 106 8.67 -2.07 -16.12
CA ILE A 106 8.75 -0.93 -15.22
C ILE A 106 9.35 -1.35 -13.87
N ILE A 107 8.93 -2.50 -13.32
CA ILE A 107 9.49 -3.03 -12.08
C ILE A 107 10.97 -3.40 -12.23
N ALA A 108 11.36 -3.99 -13.34
CA ALA A 108 12.77 -4.26 -13.63
C ALA A 108 13.59 -2.96 -13.70
N TYR A 109 13.01 -1.92 -14.27
CA TYR A 109 13.62 -0.60 -14.35
C TYR A 109 13.78 0.04 -12.96
N ILE A 110 12.76 -0.05 -12.09
CA ILE A 110 12.84 0.37 -10.69
C ILE A 110 13.91 -0.42 -9.93
N ALA A 111 13.99 -1.73 -10.15
CA ALA A 111 14.94 -2.62 -9.48
C ALA A 111 16.40 -2.34 -9.86
N ALA A 112 16.64 -1.71 -11.01
CA ALA A 112 17.96 -1.32 -11.46
C ALA A 112 18.53 -0.08 -10.71
N ASP A 113 17.71 0.62 -9.92
CA ASP A 113 18.21 1.70 -9.07
C ASP A 113 19.14 1.16 -7.98
N SER A 114 20.06 2.01 -7.52
CA SER A 114 21.02 1.67 -6.45
C SER A 114 20.33 1.43 -5.10
N ARG A 115 19.16 2.01 -4.87
CA ARG A 115 18.35 1.86 -3.64
C ARG A 115 17.29 0.80 -3.82
N PRO A 116 17.01 -0.01 -2.78
CA PRO A 116 15.87 -0.90 -2.82
C PRO A 116 14.57 -0.10 -2.80
N THR A 117 13.51 -0.69 -3.34
CA THR A 117 12.18 -0.06 -3.38
C THR A 117 11.18 -0.86 -2.55
N LEU A 118 10.31 -0.15 -1.84
CA LEU A 118 9.14 -0.69 -1.17
C LEU A 118 7.87 -0.21 -1.87
N LEU A 119 7.09 -1.15 -2.39
CA LEU A 119 5.76 -0.90 -2.94
C LEU A 119 4.71 -1.13 -1.84
N LEU A 120 3.94 -0.13 -1.53
CA LEU A 120 2.81 -0.16 -0.60
C LEU A 120 1.52 -0.12 -1.42
N LEU A 121 0.86 -1.27 -1.55
CA LEU A 121 -0.33 -1.44 -2.39
C LEU A 121 -1.57 -1.63 -1.52
N ASP A 122 -2.29 -0.52 -1.30
CA ASP A 122 -3.44 -0.48 -0.39
C ASP A 122 -4.73 -0.89 -1.10
N GLU A 123 -5.58 -1.65 -0.38
CA GLU A 123 -6.83 -2.24 -0.86
C GLU A 123 -6.66 -3.06 -2.15
N ALA A 124 -5.59 -3.85 -2.19
CA ALA A 124 -5.16 -4.60 -3.38
C ALA A 124 -6.23 -5.56 -3.95
N GLN A 125 -7.19 -6.02 -3.12
CA GLN A 125 -8.29 -6.85 -3.61
C GLN A 125 -9.17 -6.15 -4.65
N GLU A 126 -9.19 -4.83 -4.67
CA GLU A 126 -9.96 -4.09 -5.68
C GLU A 126 -9.38 -4.31 -7.08
N LEU A 127 -8.05 -4.49 -7.21
CA LEU A 127 -7.42 -4.79 -8.48
C LEU A 127 -7.98 -6.06 -9.13
N ALA A 128 -8.27 -7.10 -8.34
CA ALA A 128 -8.86 -8.35 -8.86
C ALA A 128 -10.34 -8.20 -9.26
N ARG A 129 -11.00 -7.14 -8.82
CA ARG A 129 -12.40 -6.85 -9.16
C ARG A 129 -12.56 -6.02 -10.43
N LEU A 130 -11.47 -5.39 -10.87
CA LEU A 130 -11.48 -4.57 -12.06
C LEU A 130 -11.54 -5.45 -13.32
N PRO A 131 -12.33 -5.06 -14.33
CA PRO A 131 -12.39 -5.80 -15.59
C PRO A 131 -11.05 -5.68 -16.35
N ASN A 132 -10.71 -6.73 -17.08
CA ASN A 132 -9.53 -6.78 -17.98
C ASN A 132 -8.17 -6.53 -17.30
N THR A 133 -8.04 -6.79 -15.99
CA THR A 133 -6.80 -6.59 -15.24
C THR A 133 -5.91 -7.85 -15.14
N GLU A 134 -6.37 -8.99 -15.62
CA GLU A 134 -5.64 -10.26 -15.49
C GLU A 134 -4.22 -10.20 -16.08
N GLY A 135 -4.05 -9.57 -17.25
CA GLY A 135 -2.73 -9.38 -17.87
C GLY A 135 -1.82 -8.50 -17.02
N MET A 136 -2.37 -7.41 -16.47
CA MET A 136 -1.66 -6.50 -15.60
C MET A 136 -1.24 -7.19 -14.29
N ILE A 137 -2.14 -7.96 -13.68
CA ILE A 137 -1.87 -8.71 -12.45
C ILE A 137 -0.76 -9.74 -12.68
N ARG A 138 -0.79 -10.47 -13.80
CA ARG A 138 0.29 -11.39 -14.17
C ARG A 138 1.61 -10.67 -14.39
N SER A 139 1.60 -9.56 -15.10
CA SER A 139 2.80 -8.74 -15.33
C SER A 139 3.39 -8.21 -14.02
N LEU A 140 2.52 -7.71 -13.11
CA LEU A 140 2.92 -7.28 -11.77
C LEU A 140 3.58 -8.43 -10.99
N ARG A 141 2.93 -9.60 -10.94
CA ARG A 141 3.48 -10.79 -10.29
C ARG A 141 4.84 -11.17 -10.84
N THR A 142 4.98 -11.26 -12.17
CA THR A 142 6.23 -11.62 -12.83
C THR A 142 7.34 -10.62 -12.49
N GLY A 143 7.05 -9.33 -12.58
CA GLY A 143 8.02 -8.29 -12.24
C GLY A 143 8.51 -8.37 -10.79
N LEU A 144 7.60 -8.62 -9.86
CA LEU A 144 7.93 -8.75 -8.43
C LEU A 144 8.72 -10.03 -8.13
N ASP A 145 8.37 -11.16 -8.74
CA ASP A 145 9.10 -12.43 -8.57
C ASP A 145 10.56 -12.31 -9.04
N ILE A 146 10.77 -11.77 -10.23
CA ILE A 146 12.11 -11.64 -10.82
C ILE A 146 12.97 -10.67 -9.99
N ASN A 147 12.38 -9.59 -9.49
CA ASN A 147 13.10 -8.49 -8.86
C ASN A 147 13.01 -8.49 -7.32
N GLN A 148 12.67 -9.61 -6.71
CA GLN A 148 12.40 -9.74 -5.28
C GLN A 148 13.56 -9.33 -4.37
N SER A 149 14.81 -9.34 -4.84
CA SER A 149 15.97 -8.89 -4.08
C SER A 149 16.01 -7.37 -3.89
N ARG A 150 15.44 -6.62 -4.85
CA ARG A 150 15.49 -5.17 -4.91
C ARG A 150 14.14 -4.50 -4.66
N VAL A 151 13.05 -5.15 -5.00
CA VAL A 151 11.69 -4.64 -4.83
C VAL A 151 10.95 -5.49 -3.81
N LYS A 152 10.52 -4.85 -2.72
CA LYS A 152 9.71 -5.44 -1.67
C LYS A 152 8.29 -4.91 -1.78
N THR A 153 7.31 -5.71 -1.34
CA THR A 153 5.91 -5.32 -1.48
C THR A 153 5.12 -5.61 -0.21
N LEU A 154 4.29 -4.66 0.17
CA LEU A 154 3.29 -4.82 1.22
C LEU A 154 1.91 -4.56 0.61
N PHE A 155 1.10 -5.59 0.58
CA PHE A 155 -0.30 -5.52 0.18
C PHE A 155 -1.18 -5.34 1.40
N THR A 156 -2.18 -4.48 1.31
CA THR A 156 -3.23 -4.41 2.33
C THR A 156 -4.60 -4.63 1.72
N GLY A 157 -5.55 -5.00 2.56
CA GLY A 157 -6.94 -5.10 2.17
C GLY A 157 -7.89 -5.23 3.33
N SER A 158 -9.11 -4.76 3.10
CA SER A 158 -10.20 -4.76 4.09
C SER A 158 -11.11 -5.97 3.98
N SER A 159 -11.05 -6.69 2.87
CA SER A 159 -11.86 -7.89 2.65
C SER A 159 -10.99 -9.14 2.73
N THR A 160 -11.15 -9.88 3.81
CA THR A 160 -10.48 -11.18 3.99
C THR A 160 -10.75 -12.12 2.81
N ASN A 161 -12.00 -12.14 2.33
CA ASN A 161 -12.39 -12.99 1.19
C ASN A 161 -11.78 -12.50 -0.13
N GLY A 162 -11.73 -11.19 -0.36
CA GLY A 162 -11.16 -10.62 -1.59
C GLY A 162 -9.66 -10.86 -1.70
N LEU A 163 -8.91 -10.58 -0.63
CA LEU A 163 -7.47 -10.86 -0.60
C LEU A 163 -7.18 -12.35 -0.59
N ARG A 164 -7.93 -13.17 0.16
CA ARG A 164 -7.79 -14.64 0.09
C ARG A 164 -7.97 -15.16 -1.33
N ALA A 165 -8.92 -14.64 -2.09
CA ALA A 165 -9.11 -15.01 -3.49
C ALA A 165 -7.90 -14.66 -4.36
N MET A 166 -7.13 -13.61 -4.03
CA MET A 166 -5.91 -13.25 -4.76
C MET A 166 -4.67 -14.06 -4.36
N PHE A 167 -4.58 -14.47 -3.08
CA PHE A 167 -3.35 -15.03 -2.51
C PHE A 167 -3.45 -16.49 -2.08
N ASN A 168 -4.63 -16.99 -1.76
CA ASN A 168 -4.81 -18.33 -1.17
C ASN A 168 -5.49 -19.34 -2.10
N ASP A 169 -6.14 -18.90 -3.16
CA ASP A 169 -6.68 -19.82 -4.17
C ASP A 169 -5.56 -20.34 -5.06
N ILE A 170 -5.52 -21.66 -5.31
CA ILE A 170 -4.51 -22.30 -6.17
C ILE A 170 -4.47 -21.69 -7.59
N LYS A 171 -5.59 -21.19 -8.06
CA LYS A 171 -5.70 -20.51 -9.37
C LYS A 171 -5.40 -18.99 -9.28
N ALA A 172 -5.22 -18.47 -8.09
CA ALA A 172 -5.01 -17.02 -7.90
C ALA A 172 -3.62 -16.59 -8.39
N PRO A 173 -3.53 -15.41 -9.01
CA PRO A 173 -2.27 -14.92 -9.57
C PRO A 173 -1.16 -14.75 -8.52
N PHE A 174 -1.50 -14.49 -7.26
CA PHE A 174 -0.54 -14.31 -6.17
C PHE A 174 -0.51 -15.50 -5.19
N PHE A 175 -0.92 -16.68 -5.63
CA PHE A 175 -0.87 -17.87 -4.78
C PHE A 175 0.53 -18.11 -4.22
N HIS A 176 0.64 -18.27 -2.90
CA HIS A 176 1.91 -18.43 -2.17
C HIS A 176 2.96 -17.32 -2.39
N PHE A 177 2.55 -16.15 -2.85
CA PHE A 177 3.48 -15.06 -3.14
C PHE A 177 3.90 -14.26 -1.90
N SER A 178 3.01 -14.09 -0.93
CA SER A 178 3.23 -13.24 0.23
C SER A 178 3.02 -13.97 1.55
N HIS A 179 3.68 -13.48 2.59
CA HIS A 179 3.40 -13.90 3.96
C HIS A 179 2.29 -13.04 4.55
N ALA A 180 1.25 -13.70 5.04
CA ALA A 180 0.18 -13.03 5.76
C ALA A 180 0.69 -12.50 7.11
N LEU A 181 0.38 -11.26 7.40
CA LEU A 181 0.59 -10.61 8.68
C LEU A 181 -0.77 -10.25 9.27
N ASP A 182 -0.97 -10.60 10.51
CA ASP A 182 -2.13 -10.14 11.24
C ASP A 182 -1.93 -8.68 11.67
N PHE A 183 -2.93 -7.84 11.40
CA PHE A 183 -2.94 -6.48 11.92
C PHE A 183 -3.44 -6.53 13.37
N PRO A 184 -2.64 -6.11 14.34
CA PRO A 184 -3.05 -6.20 15.73
C PRO A 184 -4.31 -5.37 15.99
N THR A 185 -5.20 -5.90 16.78
CA THR A 185 -6.35 -5.14 17.28
C THR A 185 -5.83 -4.04 18.20
N LEU A 186 -6.52 -2.89 18.16
CA LEU A 186 -6.22 -1.79 19.08
C LEU A 186 -6.55 -2.25 20.51
N GLY A 187 -5.57 -2.16 21.39
CA GLY A 187 -5.68 -2.61 22.78
C GLY A 187 -5.77 -1.45 23.78
N GLN A 188 -5.46 -1.74 25.05
CA GLN A 188 -5.49 -0.79 26.15
C GLN A 188 -4.62 0.45 25.86
N ASP A 189 -3.44 0.28 25.27
CA ASP A 189 -2.53 1.39 24.93
C ASP A 189 -3.19 2.44 24.03
N PHE A 190 -4.06 2.01 23.11
CA PHE A 190 -4.83 2.93 22.28
C PHE A 190 -5.89 3.71 23.10
N ILE A 191 -6.53 3.04 24.04
CA ILE A 191 -7.52 3.66 24.93
C ILE A 191 -6.83 4.69 25.84
N ASP A 192 -5.66 4.36 26.37
CA ASP A 192 -4.88 5.26 27.22
C ASP A 192 -4.40 6.49 26.44
N PHE A 193 -3.99 6.29 25.19
CA PHE A 193 -3.71 7.39 24.29
C PHE A 193 -4.94 8.30 24.06
N LEU A 194 -6.11 7.71 23.77
CA LEU A 194 -7.36 8.47 23.60
C LEU A 194 -7.76 9.20 24.88
N ALA A 195 -7.59 8.59 26.05
CA ALA A 195 -7.85 9.23 27.33
C ALA A 195 -6.96 10.45 27.55
N GLY A 196 -5.66 10.35 27.18
CA GLY A 196 -4.74 11.49 27.19
C GLY A 196 -5.20 12.63 26.28
N VAL A 197 -5.51 12.32 25.01
CA VAL A 197 -6.02 13.32 24.03
C VAL A 197 -7.32 13.95 24.50
N TYR A 198 -8.22 13.17 25.11
CA TYR A 198 -9.48 13.69 25.66
C TYR A 198 -9.22 14.66 26.81
N HIS A 199 -8.33 14.28 27.74
CA HIS A 199 -7.94 15.13 28.86
C HIS A 199 -7.32 16.46 28.38
N ASP A 200 -6.39 16.40 27.44
CA ASP A 200 -5.71 17.59 26.91
C ASP A 200 -6.66 18.58 26.24
N ARG A 201 -7.74 18.06 25.62
CA ARG A 201 -8.72 18.90 24.91
C ARG A 201 -9.86 19.41 25.78
N THR A 202 -10.22 18.69 26.83
CA THR A 202 -11.43 18.98 27.62
C THR A 202 -11.15 19.32 29.08
N GLY A 203 -9.95 19.00 29.58
CA GLY A 203 -9.62 19.05 31.00
C GLY A 203 -10.29 17.97 31.86
N GLN A 204 -11.05 17.06 31.23
CA GLN A 204 -11.78 15.99 31.92
C GLN A 204 -11.01 14.67 31.82
N GLN A 205 -11.14 13.81 32.82
CA GLN A 205 -10.60 12.47 32.79
C GLN A 205 -11.60 11.49 32.18
N LEU A 206 -11.13 10.64 31.27
CA LEU A 206 -11.86 9.52 30.73
C LEU A 206 -11.57 8.29 31.59
N ASP A 207 -12.60 7.57 32.01
CA ASP A 207 -12.47 6.26 32.67
C ASP A 207 -12.03 5.22 31.63
N SER A 208 -10.72 5.01 31.52
CA SER A 208 -10.11 4.14 30.51
C SER A 208 -10.58 2.69 30.61
N GLU A 209 -10.83 2.18 31.83
CA GLU A 209 -11.28 0.80 32.03
C GLU A 209 -12.70 0.60 31.49
N LYS A 210 -13.62 1.49 31.82
CA LYS A 210 -14.98 1.45 31.28
C LYS A 210 -15.01 1.65 29.77
N PHE A 211 -14.19 2.59 29.28
CA PHE A 211 -14.12 2.84 27.85
C PHE A 211 -13.56 1.64 27.10
N TYR A 212 -12.54 0.96 27.64
CA TYR A 212 -11.99 -0.26 27.06
C TYR A 212 -13.03 -1.40 27.02
N ALA A 213 -13.78 -1.60 28.08
CA ALA A 213 -14.84 -2.62 28.14
C ALA A 213 -15.92 -2.38 27.07
N ILE A 214 -16.30 -1.13 26.84
CA ILE A 214 -17.22 -0.74 25.76
C ILE A 214 -16.58 -0.98 24.39
N PHE A 215 -15.34 -0.54 24.21
CA PHE A 215 -14.60 -0.69 22.95
C PHE A 215 -14.46 -2.16 22.51
N GLU A 216 -14.19 -3.07 23.44
CA GLU A 216 -14.15 -4.51 23.16
C GLU A 216 -15.49 -5.08 22.67
N GLN A 217 -16.61 -4.55 23.13
CA GLN A 217 -17.94 -5.00 22.68
C GLN A 217 -18.22 -4.65 21.22
N PHE A 218 -17.62 -3.57 20.70
CA PHE A 218 -17.78 -3.11 19.32
C PHE A 218 -16.71 -3.66 18.36
N ASN A 219 -15.65 -4.28 18.87
CA ASN A 219 -14.54 -4.85 18.09
C ASN A 219 -14.72 -6.35 17.76
N LYS A 220 -15.92 -6.91 17.99
CA LYS A 220 -16.22 -8.33 17.72
C LYS A 220 -16.92 -8.51 16.36
#